data_2cd73f41782bd1a0e4bb5dbff27063f0
#
_entry.id   2cd73f41782bd1a0e4bb5dbff27063f0
#
_cell.length_a   1.000
_cell.length_b   1.000
_cell.length_c   1.000
_cell.angle_alpha   90.00
_cell.angle_beta   90.00
_cell.angle_gamma   90.00
#
_symmetry.space_group_name_H-M   'P 1'
#
loop_
_entity.id
_entity.type
_entity.pdbx_description
1 polymer ?
#
loop_
_entity_poly.entity_id
_entity_poly.type
_entity_poly.pdbx_seq_one_letter_code
_entity_poly.pdbx_strand_id
1 'polypeptide(L)' 'RDRNNLRLLNLERQNLIAAKENHEIAKERYLLGDLSGIEMREAQKSLLDAEERILSAEYDTKMCEISLLQISGKITEYLK' A
#
# COMPACT_ATOMS: atom_id res chain seq x y z
N ARG A 1 11.69 -14.23 -2.29
CA ARG A 1 11.42 -13.05 -1.44
C ARG A 1 11.00 -11.84 -2.24
N ASP A 2 11.74 -11.49 -3.28
CA ASP A 2 11.43 -10.35 -4.14
C ASP A 2 10.07 -10.50 -4.80
N ARG A 3 9.73 -11.71 -5.24
CA ARG A 3 8.41 -12.00 -5.80
C ARG A 3 7.29 -11.73 -4.82
N ASN A 4 7.48 -12.12 -3.56
CA ASN A 4 6.46 -11.92 -2.52
C ASN A 4 6.27 -10.44 -2.21
N ASN A 5 7.36 -9.67 -2.16
CA ASN A 5 7.29 -8.23 -1.93
C ASN A 5 6.59 -7.52 -3.09
N LEU A 6 6.90 -7.90 -4.33
CA LEU A 6 6.26 -7.33 -5.52
C LEU A 6 4.78 -7.71 -5.61
N ARG A 7 4.42 -8.95 -5.26
CA ARG A 7 3.03 -9.38 -5.20
C ARG A 7 2.25 -8.61 -4.14
N LEU A 8 2.85 -8.44 -2.97
CA LEU A 8 2.22 -7.68 -1.89
C LEU A 8 2.03 -6.22 -2.30
N LEU A 9 3.04 -5.61 -2.91
CA LEU A 9 2.96 -4.25 -3.39
C LEU A 9 1.83 -4.08 -4.43
N ASN A 10 1.72 -5.00 -5.38
CA ASN A 10 0.65 -4.98 -6.37
C ASN A 10 -0.72 -5.15 -5.73
N LEU A 11 -0.84 -6.05 -4.76
CA LEU A 11 -2.09 -6.26 -4.03
C LEU A 11 -2.49 -4.99 -3.27
N GLU A 12 -1.55 -4.34 -2.59
CA GLU A 12 -1.84 -3.12 -1.85
C GLU A 12 -2.19 -1.95 -2.77
N ARG A 13 -1.60 -1.90 -3.97
CA ARG A 13 -2.00 -0.91 -4.98
C ARG A 13 -3.45 -1.10 -5.40
N GLN A 14 -3.86 -2.34 -5.65
CA GLN A 14 -5.25 -2.66 -5.99
C GLN A 14 -6.20 -2.34 -4.85
N ASN A 15 -5.81 -2.66 -3.62
CA ASN A 15 -6.59 -2.35 -2.43
C ASN A 15 -6.75 -0.84 -2.24
N LEU A 16 -5.71 -0.07 -2.52
CA LEU A 16 -5.77 1.38 -2.44
C LEU A 16 -6.74 1.95 -3.47
N ILE A 17 -6.71 1.46 -4.70
CA ILE A 17 -7.64 1.89 -5.75
C ILE A 17 -9.08 1.62 -5.31
N ALA A 18 -9.35 0.42 -4.81
CA ALA A 18 -10.69 0.05 -4.33
C ALA A 18 -11.13 0.93 -3.15
N ALA A 19 -10.22 1.21 -2.21
CA ALA A 19 -10.52 2.06 -1.06
C ALA A 19 -10.84 3.50 -1.48
N LYS A 20 -10.12 4.02 -2.48
CA LYS A 20 -10.38 5.37 -3.04
C LYS A 20 -11.75 5.42 -3.71
N GLU A 21 -12.09 4.42 -4.51
CA GLU A 21 -13.39 4.35 -5.16
C GLU A 21 -14.52 4.27 -4.14
N ASN A 22 -14.37 3.41 -3.14
CA ASN A 22 -15.35 3.27 -2.06
C ASN A 22 -15.52 4.57 -1.27
N HIS A 23 -14.41 5.27 -1.02
CA HIS A 23 -14.45 6.57 -0.32
C HIS A 23 -15.22 7.61 -1.14
N GLU A 24 -15.00 7.69 -2.45
CA GLU A 24 -15.72 8.62 -3.32
C GLU A 24 -17.22 8.32 -3.35
N ILE A 25 -17.60 7.05 -3.44
CA ILE A 25 -19.00 6.63 -3.40
C ILE A 25 -19.63 6.99 -2.05
N ALA A 26 -18.92 6.70 -0.96
CA ALA A 26 -19.39 7.04 0.39
C ALA A 26 -19.60 8.54 0.56
N LYS A 27 -18.68 9.34 0.04
CA LYS A 27 -18.75 10.79 0.10
C LYS A 27 -19.99 11.33 -0.63
N GLU A 28 -20.25 10.82 -1.83
CA GLU A 28 -21.44 11.21 -2.62
C GLU A 28 -22.72 10.85 -1.86
N ARG A 29 -22.78 9.63 -1.33
CA ARG A 29 -23.96 9.18 -0.56
C ARG A 29 -24.14 9.98 0.71
N TYR A 30 -23.07 10.32 1.38
CA TYR A 30 -23.11 11.13 2.60
C TYR A 30 -23.67 12.53 2.29
N LEU A 31 -23.22 13.15 1.22
CA LEU A 31 -23.69 14.47 0.81
C LEU A 31 -25.17 14.47 0.41
N LEU A 32 -25.66 13.34 -0.10
CA LEU A 32 -27.07 13.15 -0.44
C LEU A 32 -27.94 12.75 0.76
N GLY A 33 -27.34 12.58 1.93
CA GLY A 33 -28.05 12.15 3.13
C GLY A 33 -28.37 10.65 3.19
N ASP A 34 -27.73 9.85 2.34
CA ASP A 34 -27.96 8.42 2.22
C ASP A 34 -26.89 7.57 2.92
N LEU A 35 -26.04 8.17 3.72
CA LEU A 35 -25.01 7.50 4.48
C LEU A 35 -24.84 8.16 5.84
N SER A 36 -24.73 7.36 6.91
CA SER A 36 -24.53 7.90 8.25
C SER A 36 -23.10 8.44 8.42
N GLY A 37 -22.92 9.31 9.41
CA GLY A 37 -21.60 9.84 9.76
C GLY A 37 -20.63 8.74 10.20
N ILE A 38 -21.13 7.69 10.86
CA ILE A 38 -20.32 6.54 11.27
C ILE A 38 -19.83 5.79 10.05
N GLU A 39 -20.71 5.51 9.09
CA GLU A 39 -20.35 4.82 7.86
C GLU A 39 -19.35 5.64 7.04
N MET A 40 -19.51 6.97 7.01
CA MET A 40 -18.55 7.85 6.34
C MET A 40 -17.16 7.80 6.98
N ARG A 41 -17.09 7.78 8.32
CA ARG A 41 -15.83 7.64 9.05
C ARG A 41 -15.17 6.30 8.79
N GLU A 42 -15.96 5.23 8.69
CA GLU A 42 -15.44 3.90 8.34
C GLU A 42 -14.80 3.89 6.96
N ALA A 43 -15.42 4.53 5.99
CA ALA A 43 -14.86 4.67 4.63
C ALA A 43 -13.56 5.46 4.65
N GLN A 44 -13.49 6.55 5.42
CA GLN A 44 -12.28 7.35 5.60
C GLN A 44 -11.17 6.55 6.25
N LYS A 45 -11.50 5.79 7.29
CA LYS A 45 -10.53 4.94 7.99
C LYS A 45 -9.99 3.85 7.06
N SER A 46 -10.86 3.23 6.27
CA SER A 46 -10.44 2.21 5.30
C SER A 46 -9.45 2.77 4.28
N LEU A 47 -9.68 4.00 3.82
CA LEU A 47 -8.75 4.66 2.91
C LEU A 47 -7.39 4.92 3.57
N LEU A 48 -7.40 5.46 4.79
CA LEU A 48 -6.16 5.70 5.54
C LEU A 48 -5.39 4.41 5.79
N ASP A 49 -6.07 3.34 6.17
CA ASP A 49 -5.46 2.03 6.37
C ASP A 49 -4.82 1.50 5.08
N ALA A 50 -5.50 1.68 3.94
CA ALA A 50 -4.97 1.28 2.64
C ALA A 50 -3.73 2.09 2.25
N GLU A 51 -3.74 3.39 2.53
CA GLU A 51 -2.59 4.26 2.30
C GLU A 51 -1.39 3.86 3.17
N GLU A 52 -1.62 3.52 4.42
CA GLU A 52 -0.56 3.02 5.30
C GLU A 52 0.01 1.70 4.82
N ARG A 53 -0.84 0.78 4.37
CA ARG A 53 -0.39 -0.52 3.89
C ARG A 53 0.47 -0.41 2.63
N ILE A 54 0.12 0.47 1.69
CA ILE A 54 0.93 0.64 0.49
C ILE A 54 2.28 1.28 0.82
N LEU A 55 2.31 2.26 1.73
CA LEU A 55 3.56 2.86 2.17
C LEU A 55 4.48 1.83 2.81
N SER A 56 3.93 0.96 3.65
CA SER A 56 4.67 -0.11 4.29
C SER A 56 5.22 -1.10 3.26
N ALA A 57 4.41 -1.49 2.27
CA ALA A 57 4.83 -2.41 1.22
C ALA A 57 5.91 -1.79 0.32
N GLU A 58 5.80 -0.51 0.01
CA GLU A 58 6.83 0.22 -0.76
C GLU A 58 8.14 0.29 0.01
N TYR A 59 8.06 0.58 1.30
CA TYR A 59 9.25 0.61 2.16
C TYR A 59 9.93 -0.76 2.21
N ASP A 60 9.17 -1.82 2.43
CA ASP A 60 9.71 -3.19 2.50
C ASP A 60 10.37 -3.60 1.18
N THR A 61 9.75 -3.27 0.07
CA THR A 61 10.30 -3.55 -1.27
C THR A 61 11.62 -2.80 -1.45
N LYS A 62 11.67 -1.53 -1.05
CA LYS A 62 12.89 -0.71 -1.15
C LYS A 62 14.01 -1.26 -0.27
N MET A 63 13.69 -1.67 0.94
CA MET A 63 14.68 -2.26 1.85
C MET A 63 15.23 -3.58 1.32
N CYS A 64 14.41 -4.40 0.68
CA CYS A 64 14.86 -5.61 0.01
C CYS A 64 15.83 -5.31 -1.13
N GLU A 65 15.52 -4.32 -1.97
CA GLU A 65 16.41 -3.88 -3.06
C GLU A 65 17.76 -3.42 -2.54
N ILE A 66 17.77 -2.60 -1.49
CA ILE A 66 19.00 -2.10 -0.88
C ILE A 66 19.83 -3.26 -0.33
N SER A 67 19.19 -4.20 0.35
CA SER A 67 19.87 -5.38 0.90
C SER A 67 20.53 -6.23 -0.19
N LEU A 68 19.84 -6.42 -1.31
CA LEU A 68 20.38 -7.16 -2.45
C LEU A 68 21.58 -6.45 -3.06
N LEU A 69 21.52 -5.13 -3.21
CA LEU A 69 22.64 -4.34 -3.72
C LEU A 69 23.88 -4.44 -2.81
N GLN A 70 23.67 -4.40 -1.51
CA GLN A 70 24.75 -4.53 -0.53
C GLN A 70 25.41 -5.92 -0.61
N ILE A 71 24.59 -6.95 -0.72
CA ILE A 71 25.10 -8.33 -0.84
C ILE A 71 25.90 -8.49 -2.14
N SER A 72 25.38 -7.96 -3.26
CA SER A 72 26.06 -7.98 -4.55
C SER A 72 27.41 -7.25 -4.50
N GLY A 73 27.45 -6.10 -3.84
CA GLY A 73 28.68 -5.35 -3.65
C GLY A 73 29.73 -6.13 -2.85
N LYS A 74 29.32 -6.76 -1.77
CA LYS A 74 30.20 -7.59 -0.93
C LYS A 74 30.76 -8.77 -1.70
N ILE A 75 29.94 -9.44 -2.48
CA ILE A 75 30.38 -10.59 -3.31
C ILE A 75 31.42 -10.14 -4.32
N THR A 76 31.20 -8.99 -4.98
CA THR A 76 32.13 -8.43 -5.94
C THR A 76 33.49 -8.12 -5.29
N GLU A 77 33.50 -7.51 -4.11
CA GLU A 77 34.72 -7.27 -3.35
C GLU A 77 35.44 -8.56 -2.99
N TYR A 78 34.70 -9.55 -2.55
CA TYR A 78 35.29 -10.84 -2.16
C TYR A 78 35.95 -11.55 -3.32
N LEU A 79 35.38 -11.44 -4.53
CA LEU A 79 35.89 -12.11 -5.72
C LEU A 79 37.09 -11.40 -6.36
N LYS A 80 37.37 -10.17 -5.96
CA LYS A 80 38.58 -9.46 -6.40
C LYS A 80 39.80 -9.98 -5.67
#